data_726c9a2bc58d9802e166f20cba6ec3b0
#
_entry.id   726c9a2bc58d9802e166f20cba6ec3b0
#
_cell.length_a   1.000
_cell.length_b   1.000
_cell.length_c   1.000
_cell.angle_alpha   90.00
_cell.angle_beta   90.00
_cell.angle_gamma   90.00
#
_symmetry.space_group_name_H-M   'P 1'
#
loop_
_entity.id
_entity.type
_entity.pdbx_description
1 polymer ?
#
loop_
_entity_poly.entity_id
_entity_poly.type
_entity_poly.pdbx_seq_one_letter_code
_entity_poly.pdbx_strand_id
1 'polypeptide(L)'
;MRNLSNLAIVCWGAVAMLAFSGASFADEGAATANITIGKNIFENGKPDAGVPACATCHGDKAMGIDAMGTPRLANVGYVYIVKQLTNYAEDKRKDLTMDQMNGIAKGLTVQERRDLAAYENSFPRDSELSDLNALKADGTVVGETYKGQIIVRYGLGGKISACQSCHGFNGRGADPIYPKIGEQKYVYIVNQLTHWRDGSRANDPLGQMQKIAQKLSDDDIHNAAAFLSQAADSTMGDGYQIDNQTVMKNVNIVR
;
A
#
# COMPACT_ATOMS: atom_id res chain seq x y z
N MET A 1 -66.21 -41.92 29.99
CA MET A 1 -65.78 -42.52 28.74
C MET A 1 -65.60 -41.38 27.73
N ARG A 2 -64.47 -40.83 27.66
CA ARG A 2 -64.10 -39.83 26.62
C ARG A 2 -62.60 -39.95 26.38
N ASN A 3 -62.23 -40.45 25.21
CA ASN A 3 -60.88 -40.49 24.67
C ASN A 3 -60.43 -39.10 24.28
N LEU A 4 -59.31 -38.69 24.78
CA LEU A 4 -58.55 -37.53 24.29
C LEU A 4 -57.29 -38.06 23.63
N SER A 5 -57.27 -38.02 22.31
CA SER A 5 -56.15 -38.29 21.47
C SER A 5 -55.17 -37.10 21.47
N ASN A 6 -53.96 -37.35 21.93
CA ASN A 6 -52.87 -36.35 21.88
C ASN A 6 -52.35 -36.21 20.44
N LEU A 7 -52.48 -35.00 19.90
CA LEU A 7 -51.91 -34.61 18.61
C LEU A 7 -50.56 -33.95 18.91
N ALA A 8 -49.48 -34.65 18.65
CA ALA A 8 -48.12 -34.08 18.73
C ALA A 8 -47.82 -33.33 17.42
N ILE A 9 -47.72 -32.00 17.51
CA ILE A 9 -47.27 -31.17 16.41
C ILE A 9 -45.72 -31.13 16.43
N VAL A 10 -45.12 -31.81 15.47
CA VAL A 10 -43.66 -31.74 15.24
C VAL A 10 -43.37 -30.50 14.34
N CYS A 11 -42.89 -29.42 14.95
CA CYS A 11 -42.37 -28.29 14.20
C CYS A 11 -40.99 -28.63 13.66
N TRP A 12 -40.88 -28.90 12.37
CA TRP A 12 -39.61 -28.93 11.64
C TRP A 12 -39.20 -27.51 11.34
N GLY A 13 -38.30 -26.97 12.16
CA GLY A 13 -37.62 -25.73 11.84
C GLY A 13 -36.52 -25.99 10.81
N ALA A 14 -36.75 -25.64 9.55
CA ALA A 14 -35.73 -25.60 8.53
C ALA A 14 -34.77 -24.40 8.83
N VAL A 15 -33.61 -24.71 9.40
CA VAL A 15 -32.51 -23.75 9.49
C VAL A 15 -31.90 -23.67 8.11
N ALA A 16 -32.23 -22.64 7.36
CA ALA A 16 -31.54 -22.28 6.13
C ALA A 16 -30.14 -21.75 6.51
N MET A 17 -29.13 -22.60 6.44
CA MET A 17 -27.74 -22.16 6.44
C MET A 17 -27.50 -21.40 5.14
N LEU A 18 -27.52 -20.08 5.21
CA LEU A 18 -26.92 -19.24 4.18
C LEU A 18 -25.39 -19.46 4.23
N ALA A 19 -24.93 -20.36 3.37
CA ALA A 19 -23.52 -20.46 3.07
C ALA A 19 -23.10 -19.15 2.42
N PHE A 20 -22.52 -18.23 3.18
CA PHE A 20 -21.72 -17.15 2.64
C PHE A 20 -20.51 -17.81 1.99
N SER A 21 -20.60 -18.11 0.70
CA SER A 21 -19.44 -18.35 -0.13
C SER A 21 -18.67 -17.03 -0.20
N GLY A 22 -17.74 -16.85 0.73
CA GLY A 22 -16.73 -15.81 0.65
C GLY A 22 -15.89 -16.11 -0.59
N ALA A 23 -16.30 -15.59 -1.74
CA ALA A 23 -15.43 -15.56 -2.91
C ALA A 23 -14.22 -14.72 -2.52
N SER A 24 -13.05 -15.34 -2.46
CA SER A 24 -11.78 -14.63 -2.29
C SER A 24 -11.49 -13.89 -3.60
N PHE A 25 -11.97 -12.67 -3.70
CA PHE A 25 -11.79 -11.81 -4.87
C PHE A 25 -10.33 -11.54 -5.27
N ALA A 26 -9.38 -11.90 -4.41
CA ALA A 26 -7.96 -11.67 -4.63
C ALA A 26 -7.33 -12.67 -5.62
N ASP A 27 -7.78 -13.91 -5.61
CA ASP A 27 -7.13 -15.00 -6.36
C ASP A 27 -7.64 -15.08 -7.81
N GLU A 28 -8.95 -14.91 -8.04
CA GLU A 28 -9.51 -14.94 -9.40
C GLU A 28 -9.02 -13.79 -10.28
N GLY A 29 -8.75 -12.61 -9.70
CA GLY A 29 -8.24 -11.45 -10.43
C GLY A 29 -6.79 -11.61 -10.89
N ALA A 30 -5.93 -12.22 -10.08
CA ALA A 30 -4.53 -12.46 -10.43
C ALA A 30 -4.36 -13.59 -11.46
N ALA A 31 -5.17 -14.64 -11.36
CA ALA A 31 -5.11 -15.79 -12.27
C ALA A 31 -5.47 -15.44 -13.73
N THR A 32 -6.21 -14.38 -13.96
CA THR A 32 -6.62 -13.92 -15.30
C THR A 32 -5.77 -12.77 -15.85
N ALA A 33 -4.84 -12.23 -15.05
CA ALA A 33 -4.02 -11.10 -15.46
C ALA A 33 -2.90 -11.53 -16.42
N ASN A 34 -2.65 -10.72 -17.45
CA ASN A 34 -1.62 -10.95 -18.46
C ASN A 34 -0.43 -10.01 -18.24
N ILE A 35 0.65 -10.54 -17.64
CA ILE A 35 1.87 -9.80 -17.34
C ILE A 35 2.52 -9.21 -18.60
N THR A 36 2.44 -9.88 -19.75
CA THR A 36 3.02 -9.38 -21.00
C THR A 36 2.30 -8.13 -21.50
N ILE A 37 0.97 -8.10 -21.41
CA ILE A 37 0.18 -6.91 -21.72
C ILE A 37 0.50 -5.79 -20.73
N GLY A 38 0.53 -6.10 -19.43
CA GLY A 38 0.91 -5.14 -18.38
C GLY A 38 2.29 -4.54 -18.63
N LYS A 39 3.28 -5.37 -18.98
CA LYS A 39 4.63 -4.92 -19.35
C LYS A 39 4.61 -3.94 -20.53
N ASN A 40 3.92 -4.31 -21.60
CA ASN A 40 3.86 -3.46 -22.79
C ASN A 40 3.24 -2.09 -22.47
N ILE A 41 2.15 -2.05 -21.69
CA ILE A 41 1.53 -0.78 -21.29
C ILE A 41 2.47 0.01 -20.38
N PHE A 42 3.16 -0.64 -19.44
CA PHE A 42 4.09 0.01 -18.52
C PHE A 42 5.25 0.68 -19.26
N GLU A 43 5.85 0.00 -20.24
CA GLU A 43 7.02 0.46 -20.97
C GLU A 43 6.68 1.41 -22.13
N ASN A 44 5.54 1.22 -22.80
CA ASN A 44 5.20 1.92 -24.05
C ASN A 44 3.94 2.77 -23.95
N GLY A 45 3.14 2.61 -22.91
CA GLY A 45 1.84 3.29 -22.79
C GLY A 45 0.78 2.77 -23.75
N LYS A 46 -0.25 3.60 -23.96
CA LYS A 46 -1.32 3.44 -24.96
C LYS A 46 -1.60 4.81 -25.60
N PRO A 47 -0.81 5.24 -26.58
CA PRO A 47 -0.94 6.58 -27.17
C PRO A 47 -2.34 6.88 -27.70
N ASP A 48 -3.01 5.90 -28.29
CA ASP A 48 -4.36 6.06 -28.85
C ASP A 48 -5.43 6.32 -27.77
N ALA A 49 -5.13 5.98 -26.51
CA ALA A 49 -5.99 6.22 -25.36
C ALA A 49 -5.47 7.37 -24.46
N GLY A 50 -4.43 8.09 -24.88
CA GLY A 50 -3.83 9.17 -24.10
C GLY A 50 -3.08 8.68 -22.85
N VAL A 51 -2.64 7.42 -22.81
CA VAL A 51 -1.90 6.84 -21.69
C VAL A 51 -0.40 6.83 -22.02
N PRO A 52 0.43 7.68 -21.38
CA PRO A 52 1.88 7.64 -21.55
C PRO A 52 2.46 6.37 -20.93
N ALA A 53 3.73 6.06 -21.27
CA ALA A 53 4.46 4.98 -20.62
C ALA A 53 4.55 5.24 -19.11
N CYS A 54 4.16 4.29 -18.27
CA CYS A 54 4.18 4.42 -16.81
C CYS A 54 5.61 4.62 -16.29
N ALA A 55 6.58 3.97 -16.95
CA ALA A 55 8.00 4.08 -16.65
C ALA A 55 8.52 5.53 -16.68
N THR A 56 7.93 6.41 -17.49
CA THR A 56 8.33 7.83 -17.59
C THR A 56 8.27 8.56 -16.23
N CYS A 57 7.26 8.26 -15.43
CA CYS A 57 7.05 8.92 -14.14
C CYS A 57 7.39 8.01 -12.95
N HIS A 58 7.25 6.68 -13.11
CA HIS A 58 7.48 5.72 -12.03
C HIS A 58 8.86 5.05 -12.08
N GLY A 59 9.67 5.37 -13.10
CA GLY A 59 10.97 4.75 -13.35
C GLY A 59 10.87 3.37 -14.00
N ASP A 60 11.90 2.96 -14.74
CA ASP A 60 11.92 1.70 -15.52
C ASP A 60 11.73 0.46 -14.66
N LYS A 61 12.13 0.53 -13.38
CA LYS A 61 11.97 -0.53 -12.38
C LYS A 61 10.75 -0.31 -11.47
N ALA A 62 9.88 0.64 -11.79
CA ALA A 62 8.72 1.00 -10.98
C ALA A 62 9.07 1.40 -9.53
N MET A 63 10.25 1.99 -9.29
CA MET A 63 10.73 2.37 -7.95
C MET A 63 10.27 3.76 -7.50
N GLY A 64 9.63 4.53 -8.38
CA GLY A 64 9.20 5.90 -8.11
C GLY A 64 10.35 6.92 -8.14
N ILE A 65 10.01 8.21 -8.14
CA ILE A 65 10.96 9.33 -8.26
C ILE A 65 10.60 10.40 -7.24
N ASP A 66 11.44 10.63 -6.24
CA ASP A 66 11.18 11.63 -5.19
C ASP A 66 11.01 13.04 -5.75
N ALA A 67 11.84 13.46 -6.70
CA ALA A 67 11.77 14.79 -7.32
C ALA A 67 10.42 15.05 -8.02
N MET A 68 9.73 14.01 -8.46
CA MET A 68 8.40 14.09 -9.07
C MET A 68 7.27 13.81 -8.06
N GLY A 69 7.59 13.35 -6.85
CA GLY A 69 6.61 12.89 -5.87
C GLY A 69 5.85 11.63 -6.31
N THR A 70 6.39 10.87 -7.28
CA THR A 70 5.75 9.67 -7.80
C THR A 70 6.10 8.44 -6.97
N PRO A 71 5.14 7.53 -6.73
CA PRO A 71 5.36 6.38 -5.88
C PRO A 71 6.15 5.25 -6.54
N ARG A 72 6.83 4.48 -5.71
CA ARG A 72 7.16 3.10 -6.02
C ARG A 72 5.87 2.31 -6.26
N LEU A 73 5.84 1.51 -7.32
CA LEU A 73 4.78 0.58 -7.67
C LEU A 73 5.24 -0.89 -7.53
N ALA A 74 6.53 -1.13 -7.70
CA ALA A 74 7.11 -2.48 -7.59
C ALA A 74 6.80 -3.13 -6.24
N ASN A 75 6.09 -4.27 -6.28
CA ASN A 75 5.76 -5.10 -5.12
C ASN A 75 4.95 -4.38 -4.01
N VAL A 76 4.13 -3.38 -4.36
CA VAL A 76 3.29 -2.67 -3.37
C VAL A 76 2.05 -3.51 -2.98
N GLY A 77 1.68 -4.47 -3.80
CA GLY A 77 0.55 -5.37 -3.63
C GLY A 77 -0.43 -5.28 -4.79
N TYR A 78 -0.69 -6.43 -5.43
CA TYR A 78 -1.55 -6.52 -6.62
C TYR A 78 -2.94 -5.91 -6.39
N VAL A 79 -3.63 -6.34 -5.35
CA VAL A 79 -5.00 -5.88 -5.05
C VAL A 79 -5.04 -4.38 -4.77
N TYR A 80 -4.02 -3.87 -4.10
CA TYR A 80 -3.91 -2.44 -3.82
C TYR A 80 -3.73 -1.63 -5.10
N ILE A 81 -2.86 -2.05 -6.02
CA ILE A 81 -2.64 -1.35 -7.29
C ILE A 81 -3.92 -1.34 -8.14
N VAL A 82 -4.59 -2.50 -8.31
CA VAL A 82 -5.88 -2.57 -9.02
C VAL A 82 -6.90 -1.62 -8.40
N LYS A 83 -7.00 -1.61 -7.07
CA LYS A 83 -7.89 -0.69 -6.34
C LYS A 83 -7.54 0.77 -6.60
N GLN A 84 -6.25 1.15 -6.57
CA GLN A 84 -5.87 2.55 -6.77
C GLN A 84 -6.14 3.01 -8.20
N LEU A 85 -5.77 2.22 -9.22
CA LEU A 85 -6.07 2.53 -10.62
C LEU A 85 -7.59 2.64 -10.86
N THR A 86 -8.37 1.75 -10.25
CA THR A 86 -9.84 1.83 -10.33
C THR A 86 -10.37 3.09 -9.64
N ASN A 87 -9.86 3.42 -8.47
CA ASN A 87 -10.29 4.63 -7.74
C ASN A 87 -9.93 5.92 -8.47
N TYR A 88 -8.80 5.97 -9.17
CA TYR A 88 -8.46 7.10 -10.03
C TYR A 88 -9.39 7.19 -11.26
N ALA A 89 -9.70 6.06 -11.90
CA ALA A 89 -10.59 6.04 -13.06
C ALA A 89 -12.03 6.45 -12.70
N GLU A 90 -12.47 6.15 -11.48
CA GLU A 90 -13.80 6.46 -10.95
C GLU A 90 -13.85 7.78 -10.16
N ASP A 91 -12.77 8.58 -10.17
CA ASP A 91 -12.61 9.84 -9.43
C ASP A 91 -12.82 9.70 -7.90
N LYS A 92 -12.78 8.48 -7.35
CA LYS A 92 -12.81 8.20 -5.91
C LYS A 92 -11.48 8.58 -5.22
N ARG A 93 -10.41 8.68 -5.99
CA ARG A 93 -9.12 9.22 -5.62
C ARG A 93 -8.71 10.26 -6.65
N LYS A 94 -8.21 11.41 -6.20
CA LYS A 94 -7.62 12.43 -7.07
C LYS A 94 -6.09 12.38 -6.98
N ASP A 95 -5.43 12.60 -8.09
CA ASP A 95 -4.01 12.86 -8.11
C ASP A 95 -3.76 14.34 -7.79
N LEU A 96 -3.28 14.59 -6.59
CA LEU A 96 -3.02 15.94 -6.08
C LEU A 96 -1.56 16.37 -6.28
N THR A 97 -0.75 15.53 -6.92
CA THR A 97 0.67 15.79 -7.15
C THR A 97 0.89 16.37 -8.54
N MET A 98 0.38 15.70 -9.57
CA MET A 98 0.60 16.08 -10.97
C MET A 98 -0.70 16.20 -11.78
N ASP A 99 -1.84 15.85 -11.20
CA ASP A 99 -3.17 15.80 -11.83
C ASP A 99 -3.22 14.93 -13.11
N GLN A 100 -2.38 13.87 -13.17
CA GLN A 100 -2.24 13.01 -14.34
C GLN A 100 -2.97 11.67 -14.19
N MET A 101 -2.89 11.05 -12.99
CA MET A 101 -3.30 9.67 -12.80
C MET A 101 -4.79 9.42 -13.05
N ASN A 102 -5.66 10.42 -12.84
CA ASN A 102 -7.09 10.26 -13.13
C ASN A 102 -7.34 10.07 -14.65
N GLY A 103 -6.71 10.92 -15.48
CA GLY A 103 -6.80 10.79 -16.94
C GLY A 103 -6.19 9.47 -17.44
N ILE A 104 -5.01 9.13 -16.96
CA ILE A 104 -4.29 7.90 -17.32
C ILE A 104 -5.15 6.67 -16.97
N ALA A 105 -5.68 6.59 -15.76
CA ALA A 105 -6.48 5.45 -15.31
C ALA A 105 -7.81 5.30 -16.06
N LYS A 106 -8.41 6.39 -16.52
CA LYS A 106 -9.61 6.39 -17.39
C LYS A 106 -9.31 5.82 -18.78
N GLY A 107 -8.10 6.00 -19.30
CA GLY A 107 -7.65 5.42 -20.56
C GLY A 107 -7.39 3.90 -20.50
N LEU A 108 -7.44 3.30 -19.30
CA LEU A 108 -7.22 1.87 -19.08
C LEU A 108 -8.55 1.14 -18.88
N THR A 109 -8.72 0.00 -19.55
CA THR A 109 -9.81 -0.93 -19.26
C THR A 109 -9.62 -1.59 -17.88
N VAL A 110 -10.67 -2.20 -17.35
CA VAL A 110 -10.59 -2.96 -16.09
C VAL A 110 -9.55 -4.08 -16.17
N GLN A 111 -9.46 -4.76 -17.31
CA GLN A 111 -8.49 -5.83 -17.51
C GLN A 111 -7.05 -5.29 -17.56
N GLU A 112 -6.80 -4.21 -18.27
CA GLU A 112 -5.47 -3.60 -18.36
C GLU A 112 -4.95 -3.08 -16.99
N ARG A 113 -5.84 -2.62 -16.12
CA ARG A 113 -5.45 -2.29 -14.72
C ARG A 113 -5.00 -3.53 -13.94
N ARG A 114 -5.61 -4.69 -14.19
CA ARG A 114 -5.20 -5.98 -13.61
C ARG A 114 -3.87 -6.45 -14.19
N ASP A 115 -3.70 -6.32 -15.51
CA ASP A 115 -2.48 -6.71 -16.20
C ASP A 115 -1.28 -5.89 -15.74
N LEU A 116 -1.45 -4.56 -15.64
CA LEU A 116 -0.45 -3.65 -15.06
C LEU A 116 -0.10 -4.01 -13.62
N ALA A 117 -1.10 -4.20 -12.77
CA ALA A 117 -0.88 -4.55 -11.37
C ALA A 117 -0.11 -5.87 -11.21
N ALA A 118 -0.39 -6.86 -12.09
CA ALA A 118 0.34 -8.12 -12.10
C ALA A 118 1.80 -7.92 -12.53
N TYR A 119 2.04 -7.10 -13.55
CA TYR A 119 3.40 -6.77 -13.98
C TYR A 119 4.17 -6.02 -12.91
N GLU A 120 3.58 -4.97 -12.32
CA GLU A 120 4.20 -4.18 -11.26
C GLU A 120 4.50 -5.00 -10.00
N ASN A 121 3.71 -6.03 -9.73
CA ASN A 121 3.96 -6.96 -8.62
C ASN A 121 4.93 -8.10 -8.98
N SER A 122 5.34 -8.23 -10.25
CA SER A 122 6.31 -9.23 -10.72
C SER A 122 7.76 -8.73 -10.72
N PHE A 123 8.00 -7.45 -10.45
CA PHE A 123 9.35 -6.93 -10.37
C PHE A 123 10.18 -7.65 -9.29
N PRO A 124 11.49 -7.81 -9.50
CA PRO A 124 12.38 -8.27 -8.44
C PRO A 124 12.22 -7.41 -7.17
N ARG A 125 12.49 -8.00 -6.01
CA ARG A 125 12.47 -7.28 -4.74
C ARG A 125 13.75 -6.45 -4.54
N ASP A 126 14.07 -5.64 -5.54
CA ASP A 126 15.17 -4.70 -5.49
C ASP A 126 14.82 -3.55 -4.54
N SER A 127 15.85 -2.97 -3.93
CA SER A 127 15.72 -1.81 -3.06
C SER A 127 16.33 -0.58 -3.74
N GLU A 128 15.54 0.47 -3.87
CA GLU A 128 16.01 1.79 -4.31
C GLU A 128 15.42 2.83 -3.37
N LEU A 129 16.19 3.13 -2.32
CA LEU A 129 15.79 4.02 -1.24
C LEU A 129 15.79 5.49 -1.69
N SER A 130 15.06 6.33 -0.96
CA SER A 130 15.15 7.78 -1.11
C SER A 130 16.51 8.28 -0.61
N ASP A 131 17.15 9.19 -1.35
CA ASP A 131 18.34 9.88 -0.85
C ASP A 131 17.92 11.06 0.05
N LEU A 132 17.82 10.78 1.35
CA LEU A 132 17.40 11.78 2.34
C LEU A 132 18.39 12.94 2.47
N ASN A 133 19.67 12.73 2.13
CA ASN A 133 20.67 13.80 2.18
C ASN A 133 20.52 14.73 0.97
N ALA A 134 20.31 14.18 -0.22
CA ALA A 134 20.00 14.98 -1.39
C ALA A 134 18.71 15.79 -1.21
N LEU A 135 17.66 15.18 -0.69
CA LEU A 135 16.39 15.88 -0.39
C LEU A 135 16.60 17.05 0.60
N LYS A 136 17.41 16.86 1.64
CA LYS A 136 17.77 17.96 2.56
C LYS A 136 18.55 19.05 1.88
N ALA A 137 19.50 18.70 1.02
CA ALA A 137 20.29 19.66 0.27
C ALA A 137 19.43 20.52 -0.68
N ASP A 138 18.37 19.93 -1.23
CA ASP A 138 17.38 20.61 -2.08
C ASP A 138 16.34 21.42 -1.27
N GLY A 139 16.49 21.50 0.05
CA GLY A 139 15.60 22.27 0.93
C GLY A 139 14.34 21.54 1.37
N THR A 140 14.19 20.25 1.06
CA THR A 140 13.07 19.45 1.55
C THR A 140 13.21 19.24 3.07
N VAL A 141 12.13 19.49 3.81
CA VAL A 141 12.08 19.14 5.24
C VAL A 141 12.11 17.63 5.37
N VAL A 142 13.13 17.10 6.04
CA VAL A 142 13.29 15.65 6.25
C VAL A 142 13.35 15.37 7.74
N GLY A 143 12.47 14.46 8.19
CA GLY A 143 12.37 14.05 9.58
C GLY A 143 13.51 13.15 10.06
N GLU A 144 13.43 12.77 11.32
CA GLU A 144 14.41 11.92 11.99
C GLU A 144 14.01 10.44 11.90
N THR A 145 14.85 9.64 11.23
CA THR A 145 14.57 8.21 10.96
C THR A 145 14.30 7.43 12.26
N TYR A 146 15.04 7.70 13.35
CA TYR A 146 14.84 6.97 14.61
C TYR A 146 13.50 7.30 15.27
N LYS A 147 13.03 8.56 15.19
CA LYS A 147 11.70 8.94 15.68
C LYS A 147 10.60 8.27 14.83
N GLY A 148 10.81 8.24 13.52
CA GLY A 148 9.95 7.50 12.61
C GLY A 148 9.87 6.02 12.91
N GLN A 149 10.99 5.39 13.27
CA GLN A 149 11.01 3.99 13.71
C GLN A 149 10.11 3.76 14.93
N ILE A 150 10.14 4.68 15.89
CA ILE A 150 9.27 4.57 17.08
C ILE A 150 7.80 4.66 16.67
N ILE A 151 7.43 5.63 15.82
CA ILE A 151 6.06 5.78 15.33
C ILE A 151 5.59 4.54 14.58
N VAL A 152 6.41 4.06 13.65
CA VAL A 152 6.04 2.93 12.78
C VAL A 152 5.95 1.63 13.55
N ARG A 153 6.89 1.38 14.48
CA ARG A 153 6.94 0.11 15.22
C ARG A 153 6.11 0.10 16.50
N TYR A 154 5.90 1.24 17.16
CA TYR A 154 5.26 1.28 18.48
C TYR A 154 4.05 2.23 18.56
N GLY A 155 3.85 3.07 17.55
CA GLY A 155 2.79 4.07 17.55
C GLY A 155 3.13 5.31 18.39
N LEU A 156 2.12 6.10 18.71
CA LEU A 156 2.24 7.31 19.53
C LEU A 156 1.36 7.21 20.76
N GLY A 157 1.89 6.62 21.84
CA GLY A 157 1.37 6.74 23.20
C GLY A 157 -0.16 6.74 23.35
N GLY A 158 -0.88 5.78 22.78
CA GLY A 158 -2.34 5.70 22.85
C GLY A 158 -3.09 6.60 21.84
N LYS A 159 -2.42 7.51 21.13
CA LYS A 159 -3.04 8.34 20.08
C LYS A 159 -3.28 7.56 18.80
N ILE A 160 -2.27 6.83 18.33
CA ILE A 160 -2.34 5.96 17.16
C ILE A 160 -1.66 4.63 17.43
N SER A 161 -2.20 3.58 16.81
CA SER A 161 -1.55 2.27 16.76
C SER A 161 -0.28 2.32 15.89
N ALA A 162 0.65 1.41 16.14
CA ALA A 162 1.83 1.24 15.29
C ALA A 162 1.44 0.97 13.84
N CYS A 163 2.09 1.62 12.88
CA CYS A 163 1.81 1.40 11.46
C CYS A 163 2.01 -0.07 11.07
N GLN A 164 3.01 -0.73 11.66
CA GLN A 164 3.28 -2.15 11.44
C GLN A 164 2.16 -3.09 11.89
N SER A 165 1.25 -2.66 12.76
CA SER A 165 0.12 -3.50 13.19
C SER A 165 -0.80 -3.88 12.02
N CYS A 166 -0.87 -3.03 10.99
CA CYS A 166 -1.63 -3.27 9.78
C CYS A 166 -0.71 -3.53 8.57
N HIS A 167 0.34 -2.72 8.41
CA HIS A 167 1.22 -2.79 7.25
C HIS A 167 2.38 -3.78 7.39
N GLY A 168 2.42 -4.60 8.46
CA GLY A 168 3.47 -5.57 8.71
C GLY A 168 4.78 -4.93 9.17
N PHE A 169 5.72 -5.77 9.61
CA PHE A 169 7.01 -5.34 10.12
C PHE A 169 7.76 -4.48 9.09
N ASN A 170 8.26 -3.32 9.52
CA ASN A 170 8.90 -2.33 8.65
C ASN A 170 8.03 -1.87 7.46
N GLY A 171 6.71 -2.07 7.50
CA GLY A 171 5.83 -1.68 6.40
C GLY A 171 5.88 -2.59 5.18
N ARG A 172 6.28 -3.85 5.34
CA ARG A 172 6.37 -4.82 4.23
C ARG A 172 5.06 -5.16 3.53
N GLY A 173 3.94 -4.72 4.10
CA GLY A 173 2.60 -5.04 3.66
C GLY A 173 2.00 -6.27 4.35
N ALA A 174 0.70 -6.41 4.23
CA ALA A 174 -0.08 -7.59 4.63
C ALA A 174 -1.19 -7.79 3.59
N ASP A 175 -0.82 -8.45 2.49
CA ASP A 175 -1.75 -8.73 1.39
C ASP A 175 -2.95 -9.56 1.88
N PRO A 176 -4.11 -9.37 1.25
CA PRO A 176 -4.40 -8.45 0.14
C PRO A 176 -4.88 -7.05 0.58
N ILE A 177 -4.94 -6.78 1.88
CA ILE A 177 -5.66 -5.62 2.44
C ILE A 177 -4.74 -4.41 2.61
N TYR A 178 -3.57 -4.63 3.19
CA TYR A 178 -2.65 -3.55 3.55
C TYR A 178 -1.43 -3.53 2.64
N PRO A 179 -1.22 -2.43 1.88
CA PRO A 179 -0.10 -2.34 0.95
C PRO A 179 1.25 -2.29 1.66
N LYS A 180 2.30 -2.67 0.92
CA LYS A 180 3.67 -2.35 1.31
C LYS A 180 3.85 -0.83 1.33
N ILE A 181 4.39 -0.31 2.42
CA ILE A 181 4.73 1.11 2.62
C ILE A 181 6.21 1.31 2.98
N GLY A 182 6.92 0.24 3.31
CA GLY A 182 8.38 0.25 3.45
C GLY A 182 9.07 0.43 2.10
N GLU A 183 10.20 1.13 2.06
CA GLU A 183 10.93 1.51 0.84
C GLU A 183 10.11 2.36 -0.16
N GLN A 184 8.98 2.92 0.27
CA GLN A 184 8.23 3.85 -0.54
C GLN A 184 8.95 5.20 -0.57
N LYS A 185 8.81 5.97 -1.66
CA LYS A 185 9.47 7.27 -1.81
C LYS A 185 9.06 8.26 -0.73
N TYR A 186 10.05 8.94 -0.16
CA TYR A 186 9.89 9.87 0.96
C TYR A 186 8.82 10.92 0.68
N VAL A 187 8.97 11.64 -0.44
CA VAL A 187 8.05 12.73 -0.83
C VAL A 187 6.63 12.21 -1.00
N TYR A 188 6.48 11.02 -1.61
CA TYR A 188 5.17 10.39 -1.77
C TYR A 188 4.53 10.05 -0.42
N ILE A 189 5.28 9.49 0.54
CA ILE A 189 4.74 9.17 1.87
C ILE A 189 4.26 10.44 2.56
N VAL A 190 5.08 11.50 2.58
CA VAL A 190 4.70 12.80 3.17
C VAL A 190 3.40 13.31 2.55
N ASN A 191 3.33 13.37 1.22
CA ASN A 191 2.14 13.81 0.51
C ASN A 191 0.91 12.97 0.87
N GLN A 192 1.02 11.65 0.88
CA GLN A 192 -0.13 10.80 1.15
C GLN A 192 -0.62 10.91 2.60
N LEU A 193 0.27 10.98 3.58
CA LEU A 193 -0.13 11.18 4.97
C LEU A 193 -0.77 12.56 5.18
N THR A 194 -0.26 13.60 4.52
CA THR A 194 -0.85 14.95 4.53
C THR A 194 -2.25 14.92 3.89
N HIS A 195 -2.40 14.31 2.71
CA HIS A 195 -3.69 14.23 2.03
C HIS A 195 -4.73 13.38 2.81
N TRP A 196 -4.31 12.34 3.54
CA TRP A 196 -5.18 11.63 4.45
C TRP A 196 -5.60 12.51 5.64
N ARG A 197 -4.67 13.31 6.17
CA ARG A 197 -4.91 14.17 7.33
C ARG A 197 -5.89 15.30 7.03
N ASP A 198 -5.74 15.96 5.90
CA ASP A 198 -6.59 17.08 5.48
C ASP A 198 -7.90 16.63 4.80
N GLY A 199 -8.04 15.33 4.51
CA GLY A 199 -9.22 14.74 3.90
C GLY A 199 -9.29 14.87 2.37
N SER A 200 -8.30 15.46 1.71
CA SER A 200 -8.22 15.53 0.25
C SER A 200 -8.04 14.16 -0.40
N ARG A 201 -7.52 13.17 0.36
CA ARG A 201 -7.57 11.76 0.05
C ARG A 201 -8.52 11.05 1.02
N ALA A 202 -9.57 10.38 0.48
CA ALA A 202 -10.63 9.75 1.29
C ALA A 202 -11.09 8.39 0.74
N ASN A 203 -10.21 7.70 -0.01
CA ASN A 203 -10.56 6.44 -0.67
C ASN A 203 -10.20 5.18 0.14
N ASP A 204 -10.01 5.31 1.44
CA ASP A 204 -9.76 4.20 2.33
C ASP A 204 -11.06 3.62 2.94
N PRO A 205 -11.16 2.30 3.08
CA PRO A 205 -12.31 1.69 3.73
C PRO A 205 -12.45 2.16 5.18
N LEU A 206 -13.65 2.58 5.57
CA LEU A 206 -13.98 3.01 6.94
C LEU A 206 -13.19 4.23 7.46
N GLY A 207 -12.47 4.94 6.59
CA GLY A 207 -11.66 6.10 6.97
C GLY A 207 -10.50 5.76 7.91
N GLN A 208 -9.92 4.56 7.80
CA GLN A 208 -8.84 4.11 8.68
C GLN A 208 -7.62 5.01 8.62
N MET A 209 -7.11 5.26 7.41
CA MET A 209 -5.94 6.10 7.22
C MET A 209 -6.19 7.56 7.57
N GLN A 210 -7.37 8.08 7.27
CA GLN A 210 -7.77 9.43 7.68
C GLN A 210 -7.72 9.58 9.21
N LYS A 211 -8.34 8.65 9.94
CA LYS A 211 -8.36 8.69 11.42
C LYS A 211 -6.98 8.59 12.04
N ILE A 212 -6.05 7.87 11.40
CA ILE A 212 -4.66 7.79 11.84
C ILE A 212 -3.93 9.09 11.51
N ALA A 213 -3.99 9.54 10.26
CA ALA A 213 -3.26 10.70 9.78
C ALA A 213 -3.70 12.02 10.47
N GLN A 214 -5.00 12.16 10.78
CA GLN A 214 -5.54 13.32 11.54
C GLN A 214 -4.91 13.51 12.92
N LYS A 215 -4.27 12.49 13.46
CA LYS A 215 -3.60 12.54 14.77
C LYS A 215 -2.08 12.77 14.67
N LEU A 216 -1.53 12.82 13.46
CA LEU A 216 -0.11 13.07 13.21
C LEU A 216 0.15 14.57 13.08
N SER A 217 1.20 15.06 13.74
CA SER A 217 1.79 16.37 13.46
C SER A 217 2.60 16.35 12.15
N ASP A 218 3.05 17.52 11.67
CA ASP A 218 3.96 17.59 10.53
C ASP A 218 5.25 16.83 10.83
N ASP A 219 5.82 17.01 12.02
CA ASP A 219 7.02 16.29 12.44
C ASP A 219 6.81 14.78 12.46
N ASP A 220 5.64 14.29 12.94
CA ASP A 220 5.34 12.86 12.94
C ASP A 220 5.26 12.30 11.52
N ILE A 221 4.67 13.05 10.59
CA ILE A 221 4.58 12.68 9.17
C ILE A 221 5.99 12.59 8.56
N HIS A 222 6.80 13.63 8.74
CA HIS A 222 8.17 13.65 8.23
C HIS A 222 9.04 12.56 8.85
N ASN A 223 8.93 12.33 10.16
CA ASN A 223 9.65 11.27 10.86
C ASN A 223 9.25 9.88 10.34
N ALA A 224 7.94 9.59 10.25
CA ALA A 224 7.45 8.32 9.75
C ALA A 224 7.89 8.08 8.30
N ALA A 225 7.84 9.11 7.43
CA ALA A 225 8.30 9.04 6.07
C ALA A 225 9.81 8.77 5.98
N ALA A 226 10.63 9.41 6.84
CA ALA A 226 12.07 9.20 6.88
C ALA A 226 12.43 7.76 7.24
N PHE A 227 11.72 7.13 8.18
CA PHE A 227 11.94 5.72 8.49
C PHE A 227 11.44 4.80 7.37
N LEU A 228 10.20 4.96 6.91
CA LEU A 228 9.59 4.08 5.93
C LEU A 228 10.33 4.09 4.60
N SER A 229 10.82 5.24 4.15
CA SER A 229 11.61 5.34 2.91
C SER A 229 12.98 4.64 2.97
N GLN A 230 13.42 4.28 4.19
CA GLN A 230 14.68 3.57 4.46
C GLN A 230 14.45 2.15 5.00
N ALA A 231 13.20 1.77 5.23
CA ALA A 231 12.86 0.49 5.86
C ALA A 231 12.95 -0.66 4.85
N ALA A 232 14.08 -1.37 4.86
CA ALA A 232 14.29 -2.53 4.00
C ALA A 232 13.24 -3.62 4.20
N ASP A 233 12.88 -4.27 3.10
CA ASP A 233 11.95 -5.40 3.07
C ASP A 233 12.61 -6.62 3.73
N SER A 234 12.41 -6.78 5.03
CA SER A 234 12.86 -7.97 5.72
C SER A 234 11.74 -9.00 5.75
N THR A 235 11.92 -10.11 5.04
CA THR A 235 11.16 -11.32 5.33
C THR A 235 11.62 -11.89 6.67
N MET A 236 10.72 -12.55 7.43
CA MET A 236 11.10 -13.12 8.74
C MET A 236 12.24 -14.15 8.67
N GLY A 237 12.58 -14.67 7.47
CA GLY A 237 13.71 -15.59 7.26
C GLY A 237 15.02 -14.88 6.95
N ASP A 238 14.97 -13.89 6.06
CA ASP A 238 16.18 -13.28 5.49
C ASP A 238 16.59 -12.00 6.21
N GLY A 239 15.63 -11.18 6.62
CA GLY A 239 15.89 -9.92 7.31
C GLY A 239 16.35 -10.08 8.75
N TYR A 240 15.98 -11.17 9.43
CA TYR A 240 16.45 -11.41 10.79
C TYR A 240 17.97 -11.73 10.84
N GLN A 241 18.49 -12.37 9.80
CA GLN A 241 19.92 -12.64 9.71
C GLN A 241 20.74 -11.40 9.30
N ILE A 242 20.20 -10.55 8.44
CA ILE A 242 20.87 -9.31 8.01
C ILE A 242 20.86 -8.27 9.14
N ASP A 243 19.75 -8.14 9.85
CA ASP A 243 19.61 -7.21 10.98
C ASP A 243 20.50 -7.63 12.17
N ASN A 244 20.65 -8.94 12.42
CA ASN A 244 21.58 -9.44 13.43
C ASN A 244 23.04 -9.14 13.10
N GLN A 245 23.44 -9.18 11.84
CA GLN A 245 24.81 -8.82 11.47
C GLN A 245 25.08 -7.32 11.60
N THR A 246 24.06 -6.49 11.32
CA THR A 246 24.18 -5.04 11.45
C THR A 246 24.11 -4.63 12.92
N VAL A 247 23.22 -5.23 13.71
CA VAL A 247 23.12 -5.01 15.16
C VAL A 247 24.38 -5.51 15.88
N MET A 248 24.92 -6.68 15.51
CA MET A 248 26.16 -7.22 16.11
C MET A 248 27.40 -6.39 15.77
N LYS A 249 27.44 -5.72 14.62
CA LYS A 249 28.52 -4.77 14.29
C LYS A 249 28.43 -3.48 15.11
N ASN A 250 27.24 -3.10 15.56
CA ASN A 250 26.99 -1.89 16.33
C ASN A 250 26.98 -2.12 17.86
N VAL A 251 26.89 -3.37 18.32
CA VAL A 251 26.88 -3.74 19.76
C VAL A 251 28.29 -3.94 20.32
N ASN A 252 29.35 -3.81 19.52
CA ASN A 252 30.72 -3.77 20.01
C ASN A 252 31.12 -2.41 20.67
N ILE A 253 30.17 -1.62 21.07
CA ILE A 253 30.38 -0.44 21.88
C ILE A 253 29.85 -0.76 23.28
N VAL A 254 30.70 -1.20 24.11
CA VAL A 254 30.84 -1.22 25.57
C VAL A 254 31.36 -2.60 26.00
N ARG A 255 32.64 -2.71 26.06
CA ARG A 255 33.37 -3.48 27.04
C ARG A 255 34.37 -2.57 27.73
#